data_183b35fe87f175aca59048acef787162
#
_entry.id   183b35fe87f175aca59048acef787162
#
_cell.length_a   1.000
_cell.length_b   1.000
_cell.length_c   1.000
_cell.angle_alpha   90.00
_cell.angle_beta   90.00
_cell.angle_gamma   90.00
#
_symmetry.space_group_name_H-M   'P 1'
#
loop_
_entity.id
_entity.type
_entity.pdbx_description
1 polymer ?
#
loop_
_entity_poly.entity_id
_entity_poly.type
_entity_poly.pdbx_seq_one_letter_code
_entity_poly.pdbx_strand_id
1 'polypeptide(L)'
;MIAIILAGGTGTRLWPYSRNMTPKQFLNLGASQESLFQETSKRLDSLVPPEQIYIVGGDAHEDQLRQQILQIFPDFPIDQLLLEPVGRNTAPAILWSILTIPENNRHDSVVVLASDHSIKNLHSFTHALKLGEKLASSGYIVTFGIKPDRAETGYGYILSLIHI
;
A
#
# COMPACT_ATOMS: atom_id res chain seq x y z
N MET A 1 -7.45 -6.78 -11.41
CA MET A 1 -7.06 -5.61 -10.56
C MET A 1 -5.59 -5.75 -10.20
N ILE A 2 -4.82 -4.70 -10.34
CA ILE A 2 -3.39 -4.64 -9.97
C ILE A 2 -3.27 -3.91 -8.63
N ALA A 3 -2.39 -4.36 -7.74
CA ALA A 3 -2.11 -3.69 -6.48
C ALA A 3 -0.71 -3.04 -6.48
N ILE A 4 -0.63 -1.79 -6.01
CA ILE A 4 0.63 -1.09 -5.76
C ILE A 4 0.72 -0.84 -4.26
N ILE A 5 1.74 -1.39 -3.60
CA ILE A 5 2.03 -1.16 -2.19
C ILE A 5 3.13 -0.09 -2.08
N LEU A 6 2.79 1.05 -1.48
CA LEU A 6 3.77 2.10 -1.20
C LEU A 6 4.46 1.81 0.13
N ALA A 7 5.71 1.41 0.06
CA ALA A 7 6.56 1.07 1.20
C ALA A 7 7.76 2.03 1.36
N GLY A 8 7.70 3.17 0.68
CA GLY A 8 8.70 4.25 0.78
C GLY A 8 8.32 5.23 1.89
N GLY A 9 9.16 5.39 2.86
CA GLY A 9 8.96 6.39 3.91
C GLY A 9 9.94 6.17 5.06
N THR A 10 10.54 7.23 5.56
CA THR A 10 11.53 7.16 6.65
C THR A 10 10.92 6.88 8.03
N GLY A 11 9.57 6.98 8.14
CA GLY A 11 8.82 6.56 9.33
C GLY A 11 9.24 7.22 10.66
N THR A 12 9.92 8.36 10.63
CA THR A 12 10.56 9.01 11.81
C THR A 12 9.58 9.44 12.91
N ARG A 13 8.28 9.51 12.61
CA ARG A 13 7.24 9.97 13.57
C ARG A 13 7.02 9.05 14.76
N LEU A 14 7.48 7.79 14.71
CA LEU A 14 7.36 6.81 15.80
C LEU A 14 8.66 6.60 16.57
N TRP A 15 9.58 7.56 16.51
CA TRP A 15 10.77 7.47 17.36
C TRP A 15 10.39 7.30 18.85
N PRO A 16 11.01 6.41 19.63
CA PRO A 16 12.24 5.63 19.35
C PRO A 16 12.01 4.27 18.68
N TYR A 17 10.77 3.87 18.41
CA TYR A 17 10.45 2.57 17.79
C TYR A 17 10.88 2.53 16.33
N SER A 18 10.66 3.62 15.56
CA SER A 18 11.15 3.72 14.18
C SER A 18 12.51 4.42 14.13
N ARG A 19 13.38 3.96 13.24
CA ARG A 19 14.70 4.51 12.95
C ARG A 19 14.92 4.51 11.43
N ASN A 20 15.94 5.24 10.94
CA ASN A 20 16.24 5.27 9.50
C ASN A 20 16.44 3.88 8.89
N MET A 21 17.08 2.97 9.63
CA MET A 21 17.31 1.58 9.19
C MET A 21 16.12 0.65 9.48
N THR A 22 15.11 1.10 10.22
CA THR A 22 13.91 0.32 10.53
C THR A 22 12.71 1.26 10.55
N PRO A 23 12.24 1.67 9.38
CA PRO A 23 11.06 2.52 9.23
C PRO A 23 9.79 1.85 9.79
N LYS A 24 8.75 2.65 10.01
CA LYS A 24 7.48 2.25 10.61
C LYS A 24 6.86 0.99 9.97
N GLN A 25 6.89 0.91 8.65
CA GLN A 25 6.27 -0.20 7.90
C GLN A 25 6.86 -1.57 8.21
N PHE A 26 8.14 -1.63 8.64
CA PHE A 26 8.80 -2.88 9.01
C PHE A 26 8.67 -3.24 10.48
N LEU A 27 8.01 -2.38 11.27
CA LEU A 27 7.78 -2.65 12.68
C LEU A 27 6.56 -3.54 12.87
N ASN A 28 6.67 -4.41 13.85
CA ASN A 28 5.53 -5.09 14.42
C ASN A 28 4.91 -4.18 15.50
N LEU A 29 3.77 -3.59 15.20
CA LEU A 29 3.05 -2.68 16.11
C LEU A 29 1.72 -3.26 16.57
N GLY A 30 1.39 -4.45 16.14
CA GLY A 30 0.10 -5.10 16.40
C GLY A 30 0.17 -6.28 17.36
N ALA A 31 -0.93 -7.00 17.46
CA ALA A 31 -1.01 -8.26 18.18
C ALA A 31 -0.44 -9.45 17.38
N SER A 32 -0.20 -9.27 16.08
CA SER A 32 0.43 -10.25 15.20
C SER A 32 1.95 -10.19 15.36
N GLN A 33 2.64 -11.23 14.92
CA GLN A 33 4.11 -11.22 14.82
C GLN A 33 4.60 -10.61 13.49
N GLU A 34 3.69 -10.16 12.64
CA GLU A 34 3.95 -9.61 11.32
C GLU A 34 4.18 -8.09 11.39
N SER A 35 4.99 -7.58 10.48
CA SER A 35 5.14 -6.12 10.30
C SER A 35 3.90 -5.52 9.62
N LEU A 36 3.73 -4.19 9.68
CA LEU A 36 2.64 -3.51 8.98
C LEU A 36 2.69 -3.75 7.47
N PHE A 37 3.90 -3.82 6.89
CA PHE A 37 4.09 -4.16 5.47
C PHE A 37 3.63 -5.58 5.17
N GLN A 38 3.99 -6.57 6.01
CA GLN A 38 3.54 -7.94 5.87
C GLN A 38 2.02 -8.07 6.03
N GLU A 39 1.43 -7.41 7.04
CA GLU A 39 -0.03 -7.37 7.21
C GLU A 39 -0.73 -6.77 5.98
N THR A 40 -0.14 -5.72 5.37
CA THR A 40 -0.69 -5.10 4.16
C THR A 40 -0.61 -6.05 2.97
N SER A 41 0.51 -6.72 2.78
CA SER A 41 0.71 -7.70 1.71
C SER A 41 -0.24 -8.89 1.85
N LYS A 42 -0.35 -9.46 3.03
CA LYS A 42 -1.22 -10.60 3.34
C LYS A 42 -2.70 -10.30 3.12
N ARG A 43 -3.14 -9.05 3.30
CA ARG A 43 -4.53 -8.65 3.01
C ARG A 43 -4.89 -8.79 1.53
N LEU A 44 -3.91 -8.82 0.64
CA LEU A 44 -4.12 -8.99 -0.80
C LEU A 44 -4.18 -10.44 -1.25
N ASP A 45 -3.73 -11.40 -0.44
CA ASP A 45 -3.58 -12.82 -0.80
C ASP A 45 -4.83 -13.45 -1.46
N SER A 46 -6.03 -13.10 -0.98
CA SER A 46 -7.29 -13.59 -1.55
C SER A 46 -7.90 -12.68 -2.65
N LEU A 47 -7.26 -11.58 -2.99
CA LEU A 47 -7.79 -10.54 -3.86
C LEU A 47 -7.00 -10.36 -5.14
N VAL A 48 -5.67 -10.44 -5.04
CA VAL A 48 -4.74 -10.13 -6.13
C VAL A 48 -3.63 -11.18 -6.13
N PRO A 49 -3.37 -11.88 -7.24
CA PRO A 49 -2.26 -12.83 -7.30
C PRO A 49 -0.91 -12.10 -7.22
N PRO A 50 0.15 -12.77 -6.73
CA PRO A 50 1.47 -12.14 -6.54
C PRO A 50 2.02 -11.47 -7.80
N GLU A 51 1.72 -12.00 -8.98
CA GLU A 51 2.14 -11.48 -10.29
C GLU A 51 1.45 -10.15 -10.67
N GLN A 52 0.48 -9.71 -9.89
CA GLN A 52 -0.22 -8.43 -10.06
C GLN A 52 0.02 -7.48 -8.87
N ILE A 53 0.97 -7.78 -7.99
CA ILE A 53 1.34 -6.93 -6.86
C ILE A 53 2.68 -6.26 -7.16
N TYR A 54 2.71 -4.93 -7.16
CA TYR A 54 3.90 -4.11 -7.29
C TYR A 54 4.21 -3.47 -5.94
N ILE A 55 5.48 -3.44 -5.56
CA ILE A 55 5.93 -2.84 -4.31
C ILE A 55 6.92 -1.73 -4.63
N VAL A 56 6.67 -0.53 -4.11
CA VAL A 56 7.59 0.61 -4.27
C VAL A 56 8.20 0.95 -2.93
N GLY A 57 9.52 0.94 -2.86
CA GLY A 57 10.26 1.29 -1.64
C GLY A 57 11.59 1.94 -1.95
N GLY A 58 12.27 2.46 -0.94
CA GLY A 58 13.63 3.00 -1.09
C GLY A 58 14.65 1.87 -1.24
N ASP A 59 15.67 2.08 -2.08
CA ASP A 59 16.78 1.15 -2.31
C ASP A 59 17.50 0.75 -1.01
N ALA A 60 17.64 1.69 -0.07
CA ALA A 60 18.23 1.43 1.25
C ALA A 60 17.49 0.34 2.07
N HIS A 61 16.30 -0.06 1.66
CA HIS A 61 15.45 -1.04 2.36
C HIS A 61 15.19 -2.29 1.53
N GLU A 62 15.91 -2.49 0.43
CA GLU A 62 15.72 -3.62 -0.47
C GLU A 62 15.69 -4.96 0.26
N ASP A 63 16.71 -5.24 1.07
CA ASP A 63 16.83 -6.52 1.77
C ASP A 63 15.64 -6.80 2.70
N GLN A 64 15.16 -5.77 3.40
CA GLN A 64 14.00 -5.91 4.30
C GLN A 64 12.72 -6.15 3.52
N LEU A 65 12.50 -5.41 2.43
CA LEU A 65 11.34 -5.58 1.56
C LEU A 65 11.33 -6.98 0.95
N ARG A 66 12.46 -7.39 0.37
CA ARG A 66 12.64 -8.71 -0.24
C ARG A 66 12.40 -9.84 0.76
N GLN A 67 13.04 -9.78 1.91
CA GLN A 67 12.89 -10.81 2.96
C GLN A 67 11.45 -10.91 3.43
N GLN A 68 10.81 -9.78 3.72
CA GLN A 68 9.46 -9.79 4.28
C GLN A 68 8.39 -10.17 3.26
N ILE A 69 8.52 -9.78 1.99
CA ILE A 69 7.54 -10.18 0.97
C ILE A 69 7.61 -11.67 0.66
N LEU A 70 8.81 -12.24 0.59
CA LEU A 70 9.01 -13.67 0.35
C LEU A 70 8.53 -14.56 1.51
N GLN A 71 8.41 -14.02 2.72
CA GLN A 71 7.76 -14.71 3.84
C GLN A 71 6.24 -14.83 3.66
N ILE A 72 5.62 -13.90 2.94
CA ILE A 72 4.17 -13.90 2.67
C ILE A 72 3.88 -14.60 1.33
N PHE A 73 4.64 -14.27 0.29
CA PHE A 73 4.53 -14.84 -1.05
C PHE A 73 5.88 -15.42 -1.47
N PRO A 74 6.13 -16.74 -1.22
CA PRO A 74 7.42 -17.36 -1.55
C PRO A 74 7.82 -17.25 -3.03
N ASP A 75 6.84 -17.23 -3.94
CA ASP A 75 7.03 -17.14 -5.39
C ASP A 75 6.84 -15.70 -5.93
N PHE A 76 6.98 -14.67 -5.06
CA PHE A 76 6.82 -13.28 -5.48
C PHE A 76 7.83 -12.90 -6.56
N PRO A 77 7.37 -12.32 -7.70
CA PRO A 77 8.26 -11.87 -8.78
C PRO A 77 9.09 -10.66 -8.31
N ILE A 78 10.39 -10.85 -8.12
CA ILE A 78 11.27 -9.83 -7.53
C ILE A 78 11.45 -8.60 -8.42
N ASP A 79 11.26 -8.72 -9.73
CA ASP A 79 11.25 -7.62 -10.69
C ASP A 79 10.07 -6.63 -10.48
N GLN A 80 9.06 -7.02 -9.71
CA GLN A 80 7.96 -6.16 -9.27
C GLN A 80 8.26 -5.40 -7.97
N LEU A 81 9.44 -5.61 -7.37
CA LEU A 81 9.97 -4.79 -6.30
C LEU A 81 10.72 -3.59 -6.91
N LEU A 82 10.04 -2.45 -6.94
CA LEU A 82 10.54 -1.22 -7.53
C LEU A 82 11.26 -0.38 -6.47
N LEU A 83 12.57 -0.18 -6.64
CA LEU A 83 13.43 0.47 -5.66
C LEU A 83 13.75 1.91 -6.09
N GLU A 84 13.20 2.89 -5.36
CA GLU A 84 13.49 4.30 -5.60
C GLU A 84 14.90 4.65 -5.09
N PRO A 85 15.82 5.12 -5.96
CA PRO A 85 17.12 5.60 -5.50
C PRO A 85 16.99 6.87 -4.65
N VAL A 86 15.96 7.68 -4.92
CA VAL A 86 15.59 8.87 -4.14
C VAL A 86 14.07 8.98 -4.10
N GLY A 87 13.49 8.96 -2.93
CA GLY A 87 12.04 9.14 -2.76
C GLY A 87 11.55 10.51 -3.23
N ARG A 88 10.56 10.55 -4.11
CA ARG A 88 9.99 11.76 -4.74
C ARG A 88 8.51 11.95 -4.44
N ASN A 89 8.05 11.50 -3.29
CA ASN A 89 6.65 11.48 -2.88
C ASN A 89 5.77 10.46 -3.63
N THR A 90 4.48 10.46 -3.32
CA THR A 90 3.52 9.44 -3.73
C THR A 90 3.26 9.41 -5.23
N ALA A 91 3.06 10.57 -5.88
CA ALA A 91 2.65 10.60 -7.28
C ALA A 91 3.70 10.04 -8.25
N PRO A 92 5.00 10.39 -8.16
CA PRO A 92 6.05 9.77 -8.97
C PRO A 92 6.18 8.26 -8.73
N ALA A 93 6.07 7.80 -7.49
CA ALA A 93 6.11 6.37 -7.16
C ALA A 93 4.97 5.59 -7.84
N ILE A 94 3.75 6.09 -7.76
CA ILE A 94 2.58 5.51 -8.44
C ILE A 94 2.77 5.52 -9.96
N LEU A 95 3.18 6.66 -10.53
CA LEU A 95 3.38 6.79 -11.98
C LEU A 95 4.43 5.80 -12.48
N TRP A 96 5.56 5.70 -11.78
CA TRP A 96 6.60 4.73 -12.13
C TRP A 96 6.06 3.30 -12.11
N SER A 97 5.34 2.92 -11.06
CA SER A 97 4.70 1.58 -10.99
C SER A 97 3.76 1.34 -12.16
N ILE A 98 2.91 2.30 -12.51
CA ILE A 98 1.97 2.18 -13.64
C ILE A 98 2.71 2.00 -14.96
N LEU A 99 3.82 2.72 -15.17
CA LEU A 99 4.63 2.61 -16.39
C LEU A 99 5.37 1.27 -16.49
N THR A 100 5.62 0.60 -15.36
CA THR A 100 6.27 -0.72 -15.31
C THR A 100 5.26 -1.85 -15.61
N ILE A 101 3.96 -1.61 -15.44
CA ILE A 101 2.91 -2.60 -15.74
C ILE A 101 2.95 -2.97 -17.23
N PRO A 102 2.98 -4.28 -17.58
CA PRO A 102 2.93 -4.73 -18.96
C PRO A 102 1.73 -4.19 -19.73
N GLU A 103 1.88 -3.93 -21.02
CA GLU A 103 0.84 -3.31 -21.86
C GLU A 103 -0.49 -4.06 -21.85
N ASN A 104 -0.45 -5.39 -21.84
CA ASN A 104 -1.64 -6.22 -21.79
C ASN A 104 -2.48 -6.05 -20.52
N ASN A 105 -1.87 -5.53 -19.44
CA ASN A 105 -2.53 -5.34 -18.14
C ASN A 105 -2.85 -3.86 -17.86
N ARG A 106 -2.52 -2.93 -18.76
CA ARG A 106 -2.74 -1.47 -18.56
C ARG A 106 -4.21 -1.04 -18.53
N HIS A 107 -5.11 -1.92 -18.90
CA HIS A 107 -6.56 -1.67 -18.81
C HIS A 107 -7.16 -2.12 -17.47
N ASP A 108 -6.38 -2.79 -16.63
CA ASP A 108 -6.83 -3.22 -15.32
C ASP A 108 -6.96 -2.05 -14.35
N SER A 109 -7.95 -2.16 -13.46
CA SER A 109 -8.06 -1.23 -12.33
C SER A 109 -6.85 -1.37 -11.41
N VAL A 110 -6.30 -0.26 -10.94
CA VAL A 110 -5.15 -0.22 -10.04
C VAL A 110 -5.62 0.22 -8.65
N VAL A 111 -5.26 -0.54 -7.62
CA VAL A 111 -5.40 -0.12 -6.23
C VAL A 111 -4.05 0.27 -5.64
N VAL A 112 -4.00 1.42 -4.98
CA VAL A 112 -2.79 1.90 -4.30
C VAL A 112 -3.00 1.82 -2.80
N LEU A 113 -2.10 1.14 -2.10
CA LEU A 113 -2.16 0.90 -0.66
C LEU A 113 -0.90 1.45 0.01
N ALA A 114 -1.09 2.13 1.15
CA ALA A 114 0.03 2.45 2.04
C ALA A 114 0.38 1.22 2.88
N SER A 115 1.67 0.92 3.00
CA SER A 115 2.17 -0.25 3.75
C SER A 115 2.08 -0.12 5.27
N ASP A 116 1.69 1.04 5.79
CA ASP A 116 1.73 1.36 7.21
C ASP A 116 0.32 1.48 7.86
N HIS A 117 -0.72 1.05 7.16
CA HIS A 117 -2.09 1.07 7.67
C HIS A 117 -2.44 -0.23 8.40
N SER A 118 -2.92 -0.11 9.63
CA SER A 118 -3.51 -1.22 10.38
C SER A 118 -5.02 -1.29 10.10
N ILE A 119 -5.47 -2.38 9.47
CA ILE A 119 -6.88 -2.60 9.13
C ILE A 119 -7.37 -3.86 9.84
N LYS A 120 -8.29 -3.68 10.79
CA LYS A 120 -8.79 -4.77 11.64
C LYS A 120 -9.89 -5.59 10.97
N ASN A 121 -10.76 -4.95 10.18
CA ASN A 121 -11.91 -5.61 9.56
C ASN A 121 -11.61 -5.93 8.09
N LEU A 122 -11.06 -7.12 7.83
CA LEU A 122 -10.72 -7.58 6.49
C LEU A 122 -11.95 -7.74 5.58
N HIS A 123 -13.09 -8.15 6.13
CA HIS A 123 -14.31 -8.31 5.33
C HIS A 123 -14.78 -6.97 4.78
N SER A 124 -14.84 -5.94 5.62
CA SER A 124 -15.22 -4.58 5.18
C SER A 124 -14.22 -4.00 4.20
N PHE A 125 -12.93 -4.25 4.42
CA PHE A 125 -11.87 -3.83 3.52
C PHE A 125 -12.02 -4.48 2.13
N THR A 126 -12.17 -5.80 2.07
CA THR A 126 -12.37 -6.53 0.82
C THR A 126 -13.64 -6.07 0.08
N HIS A 127 -14.73 -5.86 0.81
CA HIS A 127 -15.98 -5.35 0.22
C HIS A 127 -15.79 -3.95 -0.38
N ALA A 128 -15.12 -3.05 0.34
CA ALA A 128 -14.83 -1.70 -0.14
C ALA A 128 -13.95 -1.72 -1.40
N LEU A 129 -12.90 -2.57 -1.44
CA LEU A 129 -12.06 -2.71 -2.63
C LEU A 129 -12.83 -3.21 -3.85
N LYS A 130 -13.69 -4.23 -3.69
CA LYS A 130 -14.53 -4.75 -4.79
C LYS A 130 -15.52 -3.70 -5.31
N LEU A 131 -16.07 -2.86 -4.43
CA LEU A 131 -16.92 -1.75 -4.84
C LEU A 131 -16.12 -0.67 -5.58
N GLY A 132 -14.94 -0.34 -5.06
CA GLY A 132 -14.01 0.60 -5.68
C GLY A 132 -13.58 0.14 -7.07
N GLU A 133 -13.27 -1.14 -7.26
CA GLU A 133 -12.93 -1.72 -8.56
C GLU A 133 -14.03 -1.54 -9.59
N LYS A 134 -15.31 -1.77 -9.21
CA LYS A 134 -16.44 -1.54 -10.11
C LYS A 134 -16.55 -0.08 -10.56
N LEU A 135 -16.36 0.86 -9.65
CA LEU A 135 -16.38 2.28 -9.97
C LEU A 135 -15.19 2.68 -10.85
N ALA A 136 -14.00 2.18 -10.52
CA ALA A 136 -12.80 2.43 -11.32
C ALA A 136 -12.92 1.88 -12.75
N SER A 137 -13.49 0.69 -12.93
CA SER A 137 -13.77 0.10 -14.25
C SER A 137 -14.80 0.90 -15.05
N SER A 138 -15.57 1.77 -14.39
CA SER A 138 -16.49 2.73 -15.05
C SER A 138 -15.82 4.08 -15.34
N GLY A 139 -14.50 4.21 -15.16
CA GLY A 139 -13.72 5.40 -15.47
C GLY A 139 -13.59 6.40 -14.31
N TYR A 140 -13.96 6.04 -13.09
CA TYR A 140 -13.82 6.93 -11.92
C TYR A 140 -12.48 6.75 -11.22
N ILE A 141 -11.93 7.84 -10.69
CA ILE A 141 -10.89 7.80 -9.67
C ILE A 141 -11.60 7.66 -8.32
N VAL A 142 -11.29 6.58 -7.60
CA VAL A 142 -11.96 6.22 -6.35
C VAL A 142 -11.04 6.49 -5.16
N THR A 143 -11.55 7.16 -4.14
CA THR A 143 -10.88 7.34 -2.85
C THR A 143 -11.69 6.69 -1.73
N PHE A 144 -11.02 6.11 -0.75
CA PHE A 144 -11.65 5.50 0.41
C PHE A 144 -11.57 6.45 1.60
N GLY A 145 -12.70 7.05 1.96
CA GLY A 145 -12.79 7.89 3.15
C GLY A 145 -12.95 7.05 4.42
N ILE A 146 -12.23 7.43 5.47
CA ILE A 146 -12.40 6.86 6.81
C ILE A 146 -13.20 7.87 7.63
N LYS A 147 -14.31 7.41 8.23
CA LYS A 147 -15.10 8.28 9.10
C LYS A 147 -14.27 8.65 10.34
N PRO A 148 -14.03 9.95 10.58
CA PRO A 148 -13.27 10.37 11.75
C PRO A 148 -14.06 10.11 13.03
N ASP A 149 -13.37 9.63 14.06
CA ASP A 149 -13.87 9.47 15.43
C ASP A 149 -13.48 10.62 16.36
N ARG A 150 -12.53 11.46 15.91
CA ARG A 150 -12.02 12.65 16.62
C ARG A 150 -11.44 13.65 15.62
N ALA A 151 -11.26 14.88 16.05
CA ALA A 151 -10.51 15.88 15.31
C ALA A 151 -9.01 15.53 15.33
N GLU A 152 -8.39 15.43 14.15
CA GLU A 152 -6.97 15.11 14.01
C GLU A 152 -6.34 16.08 13.01
N THR A 153 -5.44 16.92 13.48
CA THR A 153 -4.81 17.97 12.66
C THR A 153 -3.75 17.46 11.70
N GLY A 154 -3.30 16.21 11.87
CA GLY A 154 -2.32 15.56 11.01
C GLY A 154 -2.88 14.98 9.72
N TYR A 155 -4.22 15.00 9.53
CA TYR A 155 -4.89 14.43 8.36
C TYR A 155 -5.58 15.49 7.51
N GLY A 156 -5.70 15.20 6.23
CA GLY A 156 -6.62 15.92 5.35
C GLY A 156 -8.05 15.37 5.49
N TYR A 157 -9.04 16.24 5.31
CA TYR A 157 -10.45 15.87 5.36
C TYR A 157 -11.11 16.08 4.01
N ILE A 158 -11.94 15.12 3.59
CA ILE A 158 -12.78 15.25 2.41
C ILE A 158 -14.10 15.87 2.84
N LEU A 159 -14.37 17.10 2.42
CA LEU A 159 -15.64 17.76 2.68
C LEU A 159 -16.70 17.22 1.71
N SER A 160 -17.81 16.74 2.26
CA SER A 160 -18.96 16.34 1.46
C SER A 160 -19.89 17.55 1.27
N LEU A 161 -20.15 17.93 0.03
CA LEU A 161 -21.11 18.98 -0.31
C LEU A 161 -22.58 18.60 -0.01
N ILE A 162 -22.85 17.35 0.31
CA ILE A 162 -24.20 16.87 0.63
C ILE A 162 -24.64 17.27 2.05
N HIS A 163 -23.71 17.72 2.89
CA HIS A 163 -23.97 18.10 4.27
C HIS A 163 -23.78 19.59 4.55
N ILE A 164 -23.78 20.42 3.50
CA ILE A 164 -23.79 21.90 3.61
C ILE A 164 -25.22 22.40 3.40
#